data_adc78b589d2a6467923e04e604b58ecc
#
_entry.id   adc78b589d2a6467923e04e604b58ecc
#
_cell.length_a   1.000
_cell.length_b   1.000
_cell.length_c   1.000
_cell.angle_alpha   90.00
_cell.angle_beta   90.00
_cell.angle_gamma   90.00
#
_symmetry.space_group_name_H-M   'P 1'
#
loop_
_entity.id
_entity.type
_entity.pdbx_description
1 polymer ?
#
loop_
_entity_poly.entity_id
_entity_poly.type
_entity_poly.pdbx_seq_one_letter_code
_entity_poly.pdbx_strand_id
1 'polypeptide(L)'
;MEIEKMYSEKFNRVKSVMLKQQPDRVPVVPNMETYVYRYANVNLKEALTNDVDLAVDAFKKTTKDIYLDAILGNSNIIPFKVMDLFGEGIYTITEKGLQIKGSHGMVLEPEDYPEFNKNVEDFLTNEIIRRKYPILNQSFEENKTLM
;
A
#
# COMPACT_ATOMS: atom_id res chain seq x y z
N MET A 1 17.83 25.32 5.59
CA MET A 1 17.41 26.61 4.95
C MET A 1 16.95 26.43 3.50
N GLU A 2 17.76 25.92 2.57
CA GLU A 2 17.33 25.72 1.16
C GLU A 2 16.28 24.61 1.01
N ILE A 3 16.46 23.47 1.66
CA ILE A 3 15.54 22.34 1.65
C ILE A 3 14.18 22.72 2.27
N GLU A 4 14.18 23.44 3.37
CA GLU A 4 12.95 23.92 4.03
C GLU A 4 12.17 24.89 3.15
N LYS A 5 12.88 25.78 2.45
CA LYS A 5 12.26 26.70 1.51
C LYS A 5 11.61 25.94 0.35
N MET A 6 12.33 25.02 -0.25
CA MET A 6 11.82 24.18 -1.34
C MET A 6 10.61 23.36 -0.90
N TYR A 7 10.65 22.76 0.30
CA TYR A 7 9.52 22.02 0.87
C TYR A 7 8.30 22.95 1.04
N SER A 8 8.50 24.13 1.63
CA SER A 8 7.42 25.09 1.86
C SER A 8 6.78 25.56 0.56
N GLU A 9 7.56 25.80 -0.49
CA GLU A 9 7.05 26.19 -1.80
C GLU A 9 6.19 25.09 -2.42
N LYS A 10 6.68 23.85 -2.43
CA LYS A 10 5.95 22.68 -2.93
C LYS A 10 4.67 22.42 -2.15
N PHE A 11 4.76 22.41 -0.82
CA PHE A 11 3.64 22.23 0.08
C PHE A 11 2.55 23.29 -0.13
N ASN A 12 2.92 24.58 -0.17
CA ASN A 12 1.98 25.66 -0.35
C ASN A 12 1.29 25.60 -1.73
N ARG A 13 1.99 25.16 -2.77
CA ARG A 13 1.43 24.98 -4.11
C ARG A 13 0.31 23.93 -4.11
N VAL A 14 0.58 22.75 -3.53
CA VAL A 14 -0.43 21.67 -3.41
C VAL A 14 -1.59 22.13 -2.51
N LYS A 15 -1.29 22.74 -1.37
CA LYS A 15 -2.29 23.27 -0.43
C LYS A 15 -3.22 24.29 -1.07
N SER A 16 -2.69 25.20 -1.90
CA SER A 16 -3.51 26.20 -2.60
C SER A 16 -4.57 25.54 -3.47
N VAL A 17 -4.21 24.52 -4.25
CA VAL A 17 -5.18 23.77 -5.07
C VAL A 17 -6.24 23.07 -4.21
N MET A 18 -5.83 22.43 -3.12
CA MET A 18 -6.77 21.78 -2.20
C MET A 18 -7.77 22.76 -1.58
N LEU A 19 -7.33 23.98 -1.34
CA LEU A 19 -8.16 25.08 -0.83
C LEU A 19 -8.92 25.85 -1.93
N LYS A 20 -8.88 25.37 -3.18
CA LYS A 20 -9.49 26.05 -4.36
C LYS A 20 -8.94 27.46 -4.60
N GLN A 21 -7.69 27.68 -4.24
CA GLN A 21 -6.95 28.91 -4.49
C GLN A 21 -6.04 28.71 -5.70
N GLN A 22 -5.74 29.80 -6.39
CA GLN A 22 -4.82 29.76 -7.53
C GLN A 22 -3.37 29.62 -7.05
N PRO A 23 -2.66 28.53 -7.43
CA PRO A 23 -1.24 28.38 -7.15
C PRO A 23 -0.40 29.23 -8.13
N ASP A 24 0.89 29.36 -7.84
CA ASP A 24 1.87 30.00 -8.73
C ASP A 24 1.99 29.28 -10.10
N ARG A 25 1.78 27.94 -10.10
CA ARG A 25 1.70 27.08 -11.28
C ARG A 25 0.96 25.79 -10.92
N VAL A 26 0.59 25.02 -11.92
CA VAL A 26 -0.02 23.70 -11.72
C VAL A 26 0.94 22.77 -10.97
N PRO A 27 0.55 22.18 -9.83
CA PRO A 27 1.39 21.23 -9.13
C PRO A 27 1.54 19.93 -9.88
N VAL A 28 2.73 19.35 -9.83
CA VAL A 28 3.04 18.03 -10.39
C VAL A 28 2.94 16.99 -9.27
N VAL A 29 1.86 16.22 -9.27
CA VAL A 29 1.55 15.22 -8.22
C VAL A 29 1.20 13.89 -8.87
N PRO A 30 2.19 13.12 -9.35
CA PRO A 30 1.93 11.84 -9.98
C PRO A 30 1.62 10.75 -8.96
N ASN A 31 0.84 9.75 -9.40
CA ASN A 31 0.81 8.45 -8.76
C ASN A 31 1.94 7.61 -9.37
N MET A 32 2.98 7.31 -8.60
CA MET A 32 4.16 6.63 -9.13
C MET A 32 4.19 5.12 -8.88
N GLU A 33 3.46 4.65 -7.87
CA GLU A 33 3.38 3.22 -7.52
C GLU A 33 4.67 2.43 -7.80
N THR A 34 4.60 1.42 -8.68
CA THR A 34 5.74 0.57 -9.02
C THR A 34 6.72 1.22 -10.01
N TYR A 35 6.38 2.38 -10.57
CA TYR A 35 7.25 3.07 -11.53
C TYR A 35 8.62 3.42 -10.94
N VAL A 36 8.68 3.80 -9.67
CA VAL A 36 9.93 4.20 -8.98
C VAL A 36 10.99 3.08 -9.01
N TYR A 37 10.58 1.84 -8.85
CA TYR A 37 11.48 0.67 -8.88
C TYR A 37 12.05 0.46 -10.28
N ARG A 38 11.18 0.54 -11.28
CA ARG A 38 11.58 0.43 -12.68
C ARG A 38 12.52 1.56 -13.09
N TYR A 39 12.21 2.80 -12.70
CA TYR A 39 13.06 3.96 -12.98
C TYR A 39 14.43 3.84 -12.32
N ALA A 40 14.48 3.41 -11.07
CA ALA A 40 15.72 3.21 -10.34
C ALA A 40 16.49 1.95 -10.74
N ASN A 41 15.92 1.10 -11.60
CA ASN A 41 16.45 -0.22 -11.98
C ASN A 41 16.61 -1.15 -10.78
N VAL A 42 15.63 -1.15 -9.87
CA VAL A 42 15.59 -1.97 -8.66
C VAL A 42 14.62 -3.13 -8.86
N ASN A 43 14.99 -4.32 -8.39
CA ASN A 43 14.09 -5.48 -8.40
C ASN A 43 12.94 -5.24 -7.43
N LEU A 44 11.72 -5.16 -7.98
CA LEU A 44 10.50 -4.87 -7.23
C LEU A 44 10.26 -5.90 -6.12
N LYS A 45 10.38 -7.19 -6.45
CA LYS A 45 10.13 -8.26 -5.49
C LYS A 45 11.10 -8.16 -4.32
N GLU A 46 12.38 -8.00 -4.59
CA GLU A 46 13.40 -7.87 -3.56
C GLU A 46 13.13 -6.66 -2.65
N ALA A 47 12.86 -5.50 -3.23
CA ALA A 47 12.59 -4.27 -2.50
C ALA A 47 11.33 -4.35 -1.62
N LEU A 48 10.31 -5.10 -2.03
CA LEU A 48 9.05 -5.19 -1.30
C LEU A 48 9.00 -6.35 -0.29
N THR A 49 9.87 -7.37 -0.44
CA THR A 49 9.81 -8.55 0.42
C THR A 49 11.03 -8.70 1.34
N ASN A 50 12.21 -8.30 0.91
CA ASN A 50 13.44 -8.63 1.60
C ASN A 50 14.21 -7.39 2.09
N ASP A 51 14.23 -6.34 1.30
CA ASP A 51 15.10 -5.18 1.55
C ASP A 51 14.35 -3.86 1.34
N VAL A 52 13.80 -3.33 2.44
CA VAL A 52 13.08 -2.04 2.44
C VAL A 52 13.98 -0.87 2.06
N ASP A 53 15.28 -0.95 2.31
CA ASP A 53 16.22 0.12 1.98
C ASP A 53 16.33 0.30 0.46
N LEU A 54 16.23 -0.78 -0.31
CA LEU A 54 16.12 -0.70 -1.78
C LEU A 54 14.90 0.08 -2.23
N ALA A 55 13.76 -0.08 -1.55
CA ALA A 55 12.56 0.69 -1.85
C ALA A 55 12.76 2.18 -1.55
N VAL A 56 13.33 2.49 -0.39
CA VAL A 56 13.63 3.87 0.03
C VAL A 56 14.59 4.53 -0.96
N ASP A 57 15.62 3.84 -1.38
CA ASP A 57 16.62 4.37 -2.31
C ASP A 57 16.05 4.56 -3.73
N ALA A 58 15.16 3.67 -4.18
CA ALA A 58 14.43 3.86 -5.43
C ALA A 58 13.59 5.14 -5.41
N PHE A 59 12.88 5.40 -4.31
CA PHE A 59 12.13 6.64 -4.12
C PHE A 59 13.03 7.87 -4.06
N LYS A 60 14.10 7.83 -3.28
CA LYS A 60 15.08 8.94 -3.18
C LYS A 60 15.66 9.27 -4.55
N LYS A 61 16.10 8.26 -5.30
CA LYS A 61 16.64 8.44 -6.65
C LYS A 61 15.60 9.09 -7.56
N THR A 62 14.40 8.54 -7.62
CA THR A 62 13.35 9.01 -8.52
C THR A 62 12.95 10.46 -8.20
N THR A 63 12.76 10.78 -6.91
CA THR A 63 12.38 12.13 -6.47
C THR A 63 13.49 13.17 -6.61
N LYS A 64 14.74 12.73 -6.68
CA LYS A 64 15.88 13.60 -6.98
C LYS A 64 15.96 13.90 -8.47
N ASP A 65 15.73 12.91 -9.32
CA ASP A 65 15.94 13.01 -10.76
C ASP A 65 14.71 13.60 -11.48
N ILE A 66 13.50 13.40 -10.94
CA ILE A 66 12.24 13.85 -11.51
C ILE A 66 11.64 14.95 -10.65
N TYR A 67 11.35 16.10 -11.26
CA TYR A 67 10.69 17.19 -10.54
C TYR A 67 9.26 16.82 -10.15
N LEU A 68 8.96 16.90 -8.86
CA LEU A 68 7.63 16.64 -8.28
C LEU A 68 7.33 17.68 -7.21
N ASP A 69 6.08 18.06 -7.06
CA ASP A 69 5.61 18.85 -5.91
C ASP A 69 5.19 17.94 -4.75
N ALA A 70 4.57 16.81 -5.06
CA ALA A 70 4.24 15.74 -4.12
C ALA A 70 4.10 14.42 -4.87
N ILE A 71 3.95 13.32 -4.14
CA ILE A 71 3.58 12.01 -4.68
C ILE A 71 2.22 11.64 -4.11
N LEU A 72 1.30 11.23 -4.97
CA LEU A 72 0.01 10.71 -4.56
C LEU A 72 0.14 9.21 -4.34
N GLY A 73 -0.29 8.76 -3.17
CA GLY A 73 -0.38 7.34 -2.84
C GLY A 73 0.98 6.67 -2.73
N ASN A 74 1.37 6.31 -1.53
CA ASN A 74 2.57 5.54 -1.26
C ASN A 74 2.20 4.16 -0.71
N SER A 75 1.23 3.51 -1.38
CA SER A 75 0.74 2.17 -1.00
C SER A 75 1.80 1.08 -1.19
N ASN A 76 2.91 1.38 -1.85
CA ASN A 76 3.92 0.40 -2.23
C ASN A 76 5.04 0.20 -1.20
N ILE A 77 4.97 0.86 -0.04
CA ILE A 77 5.80 0.53 1.13
C ILE A 77 4.97 -0.34 2.11
N ILE A 78 4.09 -1.17 1.61
CA ILE A 78 3.43 -2.18 2.43
C ILE A 78 4.47 -3.28 2.70
N PRO A 79 4.70 -3.65 3.95
CA PRO A 79 5.58 -4.77 4.26
C PRO A 79 4.91 -6.07 3.78
N PHE A 80 5.18 -6.48 2.55
CA PHE A 80 4.57 -7.67 1.96
C PHE A 80 4.86 -8.94 2.76
N LYS A 81 5.99 -9.00 3.49
CA LYS A 81 6.23 -10.08 4.47
C LYS A 81 5.14 -10.17 5.54
N VAL A 82 4.64 -9.04 6.02
CA VAL A 82 3.53 -9.02 6.97
C VAL A 82 2.25 -9.49 6.29
N MET A 83 2.01 -9.09 5.04
CA MET A 83 0.86 -9.56 4.27
C MET A 83 0.91 -11.07 4.00
N ASP A 84 2.09 -11.62 3.76
CA ASP A 84 2.26 -13.06 3.56
C ASP A 84 1.94 -13.87 4.82
N LEU A 85 2.15 -13.31 6.02
CA LEU A 85 1.77 -13.95 7.30
C LEU A 85 0.25 -14.13 7.43
N PHE A 86 -0.53 -13.29 6.79
CA PHE A 86 -2.00 -13.42 6.78
C PHE A 86 -2.51 -14.45 5.76
N GLY A 87 -1.61 -15.12 5.04
CA GLY A 87 -1.96 -16.10 4.02
C GLY A 87 -2.03 -15.49 2.62
N GLU A 88 -2.85 -16.06 1.73
CA GLU A 88 -2.94 -15.61 0.35
C GLU A 88 -3.33 -14.12 0.24
N GLY A 89 -2.32 -13.27 0.08
CA GLY A 89 -2.51 -11.83 -0.08
C GLY A 89 -3.30 -11.47 -1.33
N ILE A 90 -3.89 -10.27 -1.33
CA ILE A 90 -4.63 -9.70 -2.47
C ILE A 90 -3.71 -9.51 -3.70
N TYR A 91 -2.41 -9.44 -3.47
CA TYR A 91 -1.43 -9.13 -4.50
C TYR A 91 -0.50 -10.31 -4.77
N THR A 92 -0.14 -10.47 -6.03
CA THR A 92 1.02 -11.28 -6.45
C THR A 92 2.12 -10.32 -6.89
N ILE A 93 3.30 -10.46 -6.28
CA ILE A 93 4.48 -9.69 -6.68
C ILE A 93 5.19 -10.48 -7.77
N THR A 94 5.35 -9.86 -8.93
CA THR A 94 6.12 -10.40 -10.03
C THR A 94 7.35 -9.52 -10.28
N GLU A 95 8.30 -9.99 -11.04
CA GLU A 95 9.45 -9.17 -11.45
C GLU A 95 9.05 -7.92 -12.25
N LYS A 96 7.87 -7.94 -12.87
CA LYS A 96 7.37 -6.86 -13.73
C LYS A 96 6.39 -5.91 -13.05
N GLY A 97 5.88 -6.25 -11.89
CA GLY A 97 4.93 -5.40 -11.16
C GLY A 97 4.08 -6.16 -10.16
N LEU A 98 3.20 -5.41 -9.51
CA LEU A 98 2.15 -5.93 -8.66
C LEU A 98 0.94 -6.30 -9.52
N GLN A 99 0.42 -7.50 -9.29
CA GLN A 99 -0.82 -7.96 -9.90
C GLN A 99 -1.83 -8.23 -8.78
N ILE A 100 -3.04 -7.74 -8.94
CA ILE A 100 -4.15 -8.13 -8.08
C ILE A 100 -4.49 -9.57 -8.45
N LYS A 101 -4.43 -10.50 -7.49
CA LYS A 101 -4.94 -11.85 -7.70
C LYS A 101 -6.43 -11.73 -8.05
N GLY A 102 -6.83 -12.35 -9.15
CA GLY A 102 -8.25 -12.44 -9.51
C GLY A 102 -9.07 -13.02 -8.35
N SER A 103 -10.37 -12.80 -8.39
CA SER A 103 -11.31 -13.11 -7.32
C SER A 103 -10.94 -14.38 -6.56
N HIS A 104 -10.46 -14.21 -5.34
CA HIS A 104 -10.58 -15.26 -4.34
C HIS A 104 -12.07 -15.57 -4.22
N GLY A 105 -12.43 -16.85 -4.11
CA GLY A 105 -13.82 -17.27 -4.04
C GLY A 105 -14.67 -16.39 -3.13
N MET A 106 -15.97 -16.42 -3.33
CA MET A 106 -16.89 -15.64 -2.51
C MET A 106 -16.60 -15.94 -1.03
N VAL A 107 -16.28 -14.89 -0.28
CA VAL A 107 -16.01 -15.01 1.16
C VAL A 107 -17.33 -15.03 1.93
N LEU A 108 -18.40 -14.51 1.31
CA LEU A 108 -19.78 -14.50 1.79
C LEU A 108 -20.61 -15.40 0.88
N GLU A 109 -21.12 -16.49 1.42
CA GLU A 109 -21.98 -17.42 0.71
C GLU A 109 -23.46 -17.03 0.87
N PRO A 110 -24.37 -17.49 -0.01
CA PRO A 110 -25.80 -17.18 0.11
C PRO A 110 -26.41 -17.56 1.47
N GLU A 111 -25.93 -18.63 2.08
CA GLU A 111 -26.38 -19.13 3.37
C GLU A 111 -25.99 -18.23 4.54
N ASP A 112 -25.02 -17.35 4.36
CA ASP A 112 -24.53 -16.44 5.39
C ASP A 112 -25.44 -15.24 5.59
N TYR A 113 -26.25 -14.87 4.58
CA TYR A 113 -27.06 -13.64 4.60
C TYR A 113 -28.00 -13.50 5.80
N PRO A 114 -28.64 -14.57 6.32
CA PRO A 114 -29.48 -14.45 7.51
C PRO A 114 -28.71 -13.95 8.74
N GLU A 115 -27.50 -14.46 8.98
CA GLU A 115 -26.66 -14.04 10.12
C GLU A 115 -25.98 -12.70 9.83
N PHE A 116 -25.47 -12.50 8.62
CA PHE A 116 -24.90 -11.23 8.17
C PHE A 116 -25.88 -10.06 8.38
N ASN A 117 -27.16 -10.23 8.04
CA ASN A 117 -28.16 -9.18 8.19
C ASN A 117 -28.56 -8.88 9.65
N LYS A 118 -28.29 -9.79 10.60
CA LYS A 118 -28.56 -9.55 12.02
C LYS A 118 -27.56 -8.55 12.61
N ASN A 119 -26.27 -8.72 12.30
CA ASN A 119 -25.22 -7.84 12.77
C ASN A 119 -24.03 -7.89 11.81
N VAL A 120 -24.02 -6.96 10.87
CA VAL A 120 -22.99 -6.89 9.80
C VAL A 120 -21.59 -6.77 10.37
N GLU A 121 -21.38 -5.92 11.37
CA GLU A 121 -20.06 -5.66 11.96
C GLU A 121 -19.49 -6.90 12.64
N ASP A 122 -20.30 -7.53 13.47
CA ASP A 122 -19.92 -8.76 14.19
C ASP A 122 -19.62 -9.90 13.21
N PHE A 123 -20.49 -10.10 12.22
CA PHE A 123 -20.30 -11.14 11.21
C PHE A 123 -19.04 -10.91 10.37
N LEU A 124 -18.77 -9.68 9.94
CA LEU A 124 -17.55 -9.36 9.20
C LEU A 124 -16.30 -9.63 10.04
N THR A 125 -16.31 -9.24 11.31
CA THR A 125 -15.14 -9.35 12.18
C THR A 125 -14.88 -10.79 12.62
N ASN A 126 -15.92 -11.50 13.01
CA ASN A 126 -15.77 -12.82 13.65
C ASN A 126 -15.85 -13.99 12.68
N GLU A 127 -16.52 -13.82 11.54
CA GLU A 127 -16.67 -14.88 10.54
C GLU A 127 -15.85 -14.62 9.28
N ILE A 128 -16.12 -13.52 8.59
CA ILE A 128 -15.53 -13.27 7.27
C ILE A 128 -14.02 -13.05 7.33
N ILE A 129 -13.55 -12.21 8.26
CA ILE A 129 -12.12 -11.95 8.41
C ILE A 129 -11.38 -13.23 8.79
N ARG A 130 -11.95 -14.05 9.65
CA ARG A 130 -11.34 -15.33 10.08
C ARG A 130 -11.34 -16.40 8.99
N ARG A 131 -12.38 -16.46 8.15
CA ARG A 131 -12.40 -17.32 6.96
C ARG A 131 -11.33 -16.93 5.96
N LYS A 132 -11.18 -15.60 5.75
CA LYS A 132 -10.21 -15.06 4.81
C LYS A 132 -8.77 -15.19 5.30
N TYR A 133 -8.57 -15.09 6.60
CA TYR A 133 -7.25 -15.13 7.24
C TYR A 133 -7.20 -16.19 8.35
N PRO A 134 -7.01 -17.48 7.99
CA PRO A 134 -7.03 -18.59 8.96
C PRO A 134 -6.03 -18.44 10.10
N ILE A 135 -4.94 -17.71 9.90
CA ILE A 135 -3.95 -17.42 10.94
C ILE A 135 -4.58 -16.72 12.17
N LEU A 136 -5.66 -15.97 11.99
CA LEU A 136 -6.36 -15.30 13.10
C LEU A 136 -7.13 -16.27 14.01
N ASN A 137 -7.26 -17.54 13.60
CA ASN A 137 -7.88 -18.57 14.41
C ASN A 137 -6.87 -19.26 15.33
N GLN A 138 -5.56 -19.00 15.16
CA GLN A 138 -4.52 -19.54 16.01
C GLN A 138 -4.48 -18.77 17.33
N SER A 139 -4.05 -19.46 18.40
CA SER A 139 -3.85 -18.82 19.69
C SER A 139 -2.69 -17.80 19.62
N PHE A 140 -2.70 -16.82 20.53
CA PHE A 140 -1.64 -15.83 20.62
C PHE A 140 -0.26 -16.46 20.88
N GLU A 141 -0.22 -17.58 21.63
CA GLU A 141 1.03 -18.29 21.92
C GLU A 141 1.58 -19.03 20.68
N GLU A 142 0.70 -19.58 19.84
CA GLU A 142 1.10 -20.17 18.55
C GLU A 142 1.65 -19.11 17.59
N ASN A 143 1.09 -17.90 17.61
CA ASN A 143 1.53 -16.80 16.76
C ASN A 143 2.88 -16.19 17.18
N LYS A 144 3.29 -16.28 18.46
CA LYS A 144 4.62 -15.85 18.92
C LYS A 144 5.77 -16.58 18.23
N THR A 145 5.55 -17.79 17.77
CA THR A 145 6.58 -18.61 17.10
C THR A 145 6.83 -18.17 15.66
N LEU A 146 5.96 -17.32 15.10
CA LEU A 146 6.03 -16.83 13.73
C LEU A 146 6.71 -15.44 13.60
N MET A 147 7.01 -14.79 14.74
CA MET A 147 7.72 -13.51 14.83
C MET A 147 9.20 -13.70 15.10
#